data_f40e3e2c4df7c1cfa48b2050bc1e8f17
#
_entry.id   f40e3e2c4df7c1cfa48b2050bc1e8f17
#
_cell.length_a   1.000
_cell.length_b   1.000
_cell.length_c   1.000
_cell.angle_alpha   90.00
_cell.angle_beta   90.00
_cell.angle_gamma   90.00
#
_symmetry.space_group_name_H-M   'P 1'
#
loop_
_entity.id
_entity.type
_entity.pdbx_description
1 polymer ?
#
loop_
_entity_poly.entity_id
_entity_poly.type
_entity_poly.pdbx_seq_one_letter_code
_entity_poly.pdbx_strand_id
1 'polypeptide(L)'
;PEADKWHASGINGWVAFDIHTPVANPILKIYHAGFAGEGSDLNTSSWDVYILNERYLTEEAYFNMDRSTQNRVCQIAWFWKRIHVTTGNTADISIDHIDMPEARRLFKINMRKTNQTGYPYHLNVYEIEMYAGN
;
A
#
# COMPACT_ATOMS: atom_id res chain seq x y z
N PRO A 1 21.23 1.10 1.36
CA PRO A 1 21.10 -0.23 0.82
C PRO A 1 20.08 -0.25 -0.29
N GLU A 2 20.22 -1.22 -1.13
CA GLU A 2 19.18 -1.48 -2.09
C GLU A 2 17.94 -1.86 -1.35
N ALA A 3 16.90 -1.08 -1.47
CA ALA A 3 15.63 -1.47 -0.88
C ALA A 3 15.12 -2.71 -1.59
N ASP A 4 14.53 -3.62 -0.87
CA ASP A 4 13.90 -4.78 -1.47
C ASP A 4 12.73 -4.28 -2.31
N LYS A 5 12.74 -4.66 -3.56
CA LYS A 5 11.69 -4.25 -4.47
C LYS A 5 10.47 -5.14 -4.29
N TRP A 6 9.33 -4.52 -4.00
CA TRP A 6 8.06 -5.23 -4.11
C TRP A 6 7.65 -5.23 -5.58
N HIS A 7 7.35 -6.40 -6.08
CA HIS A 7 7.04 -6.58 -7.49
C HIS A 7 5.83 -7.49 -7.64
N ALA A 8 4.92 -7.12 -8.51
CA ALA A 8 3.82 -7.97 -8.91
C ALA A 8 3.71 -7.97 -10.42
N SER A 9 3.48 -9.13 -11.01
CA SER A 9 3.16 -9.25 -12.42
C SER A 9 1.69 -8.95 -12.62
N GLY A 10 1.38 -8.22 -13.69
CA GLY A 10 0.01 -7.84 -14.00
C GLY A 10 -0.29 -6.43 -13.53
N ILE A 11 -1.59 -6.09 -13.52
CA ILE A 11 -2.04 -4.72 -13.27
C ILE A 11 -2.57 -4.51 -11.86
N ASN A 12 -2.61 -5.55 -11.04
CA ASN A 12 -3.06 -5.46 -9.66
C ASN A 12 -2.09 -6.18 -8.75
N GLY A 13 -1.84 -5.62 -7.59
CA GLY A 13 -1.06 -6.26 -6.57
C GLY A 13 -1.29 -5.58 -5.24
N TRP A 14 -1.12 -6.31 -4.16
CA TRP A 14 -1.37 -5.76 -2.84
C TRP A 14 -0.23 -6.12 -1.90
N VAL A 15 -0.08 -5.28 -0.88
CA VAL A 15 0.84 -5.52 0.21
C VAL A 15 0.17 -5.06 1.49
N ALA A 16 0.30 -5.86 2.55
CA ALA A 16 -0.17 -5.48 3.88
C ALA A 16 1.02 -5.43 4.82
N PHE A 17 1.04 -4.45 5.70
CA PHE A 17 2.18 -4.27 6.58
C PHE A 17 1.75 -3.66 7.91
N ASP A 18 2.52 -3.99 8.94
CA ASP A 18 2.35 -3.52 10.30
C ASP A 18 3.40 -2.45 10.58
N ILE A 19 2.95 -1.25 10.93
CA ILE A 19 3.89 -0.17 11.28
C ILE A 19 4.22 -0.17 12.77
N HIS A 20 3.69 -1.15 13.52
CA HIS A 20 3.98 -1.45 14.92
C HIS A 20 3.44 -0.45 15.93
N THR A 21 3.40 0.83 15.61
CA THR A 21 2.82 1.84 16.50
C THR A 21 1.63 2.47 15.78
N PRO A 22 0.43 2.46 16.38
CA PRO A 22 -0.73 3.06 15.72
C PRO A 22 -0.53 4.55 15.44
N VAL A 23 -0.91 4.98 14.25
CA VAL A 23 -0.85 6.39 13.87
C VAL A 23 -2.18 6.83 13.29
N ALA A 24 -2.53 8.09 13.56
CA ALA A 24 -3.68 8.77 12.94
C ALA A 24 -3.16 9.71 11.87
N ASN A 25 -3.98 9.94 10.87
CA ASN A 25 -3.64 10.86 9.76
C ASN A 25 -2.23 10.62 9.23
N PRO A 26 -1.93 9.39 8.79
CA PRO A 26 -0.56 9.06 8.40
C PRO A 26 -0.17 9.72 7.08
N ILE A 27 1.13 9.84 6.89
CA ILE A 27 1.70 10.23 5.62
C ILE A 27 2.27 8.98 4.98
N LEU A 28 1.84 8.70 3.74
CA LEU A 28 2.30 7.55 2.96
C LEU A 28 3.30 8.05 1.93
N LYS A 29 4.52 7.52 1.98
CA LYS A 29 5.55 7.85 1.01
C LYS A 29 5.94 6.59 0.27
N ILE A 30 5.89 6.66 -1.07
CA ILE A 30 6.21 5.51 -1.91
C ILE A 30 7.34 5.90 -2.85
N TYR A 31 8.35 5.04 -2.90
CA TYR A 31 9.48 5.17 -3.83
C TYR A 31 9.19 4.24 -5.00
N HIS A 32 8.99 4.83 -6.18
CA HIS A 32 8.58 4.11 -7.38
C HIS A 32 9.79 3.72 -8.24
N ALA A 33 9.51 3.04 -9.35
CA ALA A 33 10.54 2.55 -10.26
C ALA A 33 11.48 3.65 -10.75
N GLY A 34 10.95 4.85 -11.04
CA GLY A 34 11.75 5.96 -11.52
C GLY A 34 12.79 6.44 -10.52
N PHE A 35 12.49 6.31 -9.23
CA PHE A 35 13.46 6.65 -8.18
C PHE A 35 14.69 5.73 -8.26
N ALA A 36 14.49 4.47 -8.60
CA ALA A 36 15.57 3.49 -8.70
C ALA A 36 16.24 3.47 -10.07
N GLY A 37 15.89 4.40 -10.96
CA GLY A 37 16.53 4.53 -12.26
C GLY A 37 15.96 3.61 -13.34
N GLU A 38 14.79 3.02 -13.11
CA GLU A 38 14.18 2.10 -14.08
C GLU A 38 13.33 2.80 -15.14
N GLY A 39 13.14 4.09 -15.00
CA GLY A 39 12.28 4.84 -15.92
C GLY A 39 10.95 5.19 -15.27
N SER A 40 10.55 6.43 -15.43
CA SER A 40 9.35 6.95 -14.76
C SER A 40 8.06 6.41 -15.33
N ASP A 41 8.09 5.85 -16.55
CA ASP A 41 6.94 5.18 -17.15
C ASP A 41 6.57 3.89 -16.40
N LEU A 42 7.48 3.34 -15.59
CA LEU A 42 7.22 2.17 -14.77
C LEU A 42 6.69 2.52 -13.40
N ASN A 43 6.55 3.81 -13.07
CA ASN A 43 5.99 4.22 -11.79
C ASN A 43 4.56 3.74 -11.64
N THR A 44 4.21 3.31 -10.43
CA THR A 44 2.82 3.00 -10.12
C THR A 44 2.02 4.30 -10.16
N SER A 45 0.91 4.29 -10.87
CA SER A 45 0.09 5.49 -11.07
C SER A 45 -1.14 5.53 -10.20
N SER A 46 -1.61 4.38 -9.72
CA SER A 46 -2.88 4.33 -8.98
C SER A 46 -2.82 3.29 -7.87
N TRP A 47 -3.29 3.67 -6.70
CA TRP A 47 -3.38 2.75 -5.57
C TRP A 47 -4.49 3.17 -4.62
N ASP A 48 -4.94 2.18 -3.83
CA ASP A 48 -5.91 2.38 -2.76
C ASP A 48 -5.26 1.98 -1.44
N VAL A 49 -5.60 2.69 -0.38
CA VAL A 49 -5.14 2.36 0.96
C VAL A 49 -6.33 1.91 1.80
N TYR A 50 -6.13 0.83 2.53
CA TYR A 50 -7.18 0.22 3.35
C TYR A 50 -6.71 0.01 4.78
N ILE A 51 -7.67 0.05 5.69
CA ILE A 51 -7.51 -0.43 7.07
C ILE A 51 -8.59 -1.49 7.30
N LEU A 52 -8.44 -2.27 8.38
CA LEU A 52 -9.50 -3.21 8.74
C LEU A 52 -10.77 -2.45 9.12
N ASN A 53 -11.91 -2.99 8.70
CA ASN A 53 -13.19 -2.55 9.19
C ASN A 53 -13.41 -3.25 10.53
N GLU A 54 -13.17 -2.54 11.62
CA GLU A 54 -13.20 -3.14 12.96
C GLU A 54 -14.58 -3.55 13.42
N ARG A 55 -15.60 -3.21 12.68
CA ARG A 55 -16.93 -3.79 12.88
C ARG A 55 -16.90 -5.30 12.68
N TYR A 56 -16.02 -5.79 11.82
CA TYR A 56 -15.93 -7.21 11.46
C TYR A 56 -14.68 -7.88 12.00
N LEU A 57 -13.57 -7.17 12.08
CA LEU A 57 -12.31 -7.73 12.52
C LEU A 57 -11.43 -6.62 13.08
N THR A 58 -11.01 -6.76 14.34
CA THR A 58 -10.11 -5.79 14.97
C THR A 58 -8.67 -6.08 14.60
N GLU A 59 -7.80 -5.08 14.72
CA GLU A 59 -6.36 -5.30 14.53
C GLU A 59 -5.84 -6.31 15.55
N GLU A 60 -6.31 -6.24 16.78
CA GLU A 60 -5.89 -7.20 17.82
C GLU A 60 -6.21 -8.64 17.39
N ALA A 61 -7.41 -8.88 16.92
CA ALA A 61 -7.80 -10.21 16.45
C ALA A 61 -6.95 -10.65 15.27
N TYR A 62 -6.68 -9.76 14.34
CA TYR A 62 -5.84 -10.05 13.18
C TYR A 62 -4.43 -10.47 13.62
N PHE A 63 -3.83 -9.73 14.54
CA PHE A 63 -2.46 -10.01 14.97
C PHE A 63 -2.35 -11.28 15.83
N ASN A 64 -3.47 -11.79 16.31
CA ASN A 64 -3.49 -13.07 17.02
C ASN A 64 -3.68 -14.26 16.07
N MET A 65 -3.91 -14.03 14.79
CA MET A 65 -4.04 -15.08 13.79
C MET A 65 -2.67 -15.57 13.33
N ASP A 66 -2.61 -16.80 12.82
CA ASP A 66 -1.41 -17.27 12.16
C ASP A 66 -1.25 -16.60 10.79
N ARG A 67 -0.06 -16.71 10.21
CA ARG A 67 0.24 -16.06 8.94
C ARG A 67 -0.68 -16.50 7.80
N SER A 68 -1.01 -17.78 7.75
CA SER A 68 -1.88 -18.31 6.71
C SER A 68 -3.27 -17.68 6.77
N THR A 69 -3.83 -17.54 7.97
CA THR A 69 -5.13 -16.91 8.16
C THR A 69 -5.08 -15.41 7.85
N GLN A 70 -4.01 -14.73 8.29
CA GLN A 70 -3.81 -13.33 7.96
C GLN A 70 -3.78 -13.11 6.44
N ASN A 71 -3.08 -13.98 5.74
CA ASN A 71 -2.98 -13.87 4.29
C ASN A 71 -4.34 -14.04 3.61
N ARG A 72 -5.18 -14.96 4.11
CA ARG A 72 -6.53 -15.11 3.57
C ARG A 72 -7.40 -13.90 3.87
N VAL A 73 -7.30 -13.34 5.06
CA VAL A 73 -8.03 -12.11 5.42
C VAL A 73 -7.67 -10.97 4.46
N CYS A 74 -6.40 -10.85 4.12
CA CYS A 74 -5.96 -9.79 3.21
C CYS A 74 -6.60 -9.90 1.82
N GLN A 75 -7.07 -11.08 1.45
CA GLN A 75 -7.68 -11.32 0.13
C GLN A 75 -9.21 -11.25 0.16
N ILE A 76 -9.81 -11.02 1.33
CA ILE A 76 -11.26 -10.94 1.47
C ILE A 76 -11.66 -9.48 1.62
N ALA A 77 -12.22 -8.93 0.55
CA ALA A 77 -12.45 -7.49 0.43
C ALA A 77 -13.31 -6.89 1.55
N TRP A 78 -14.32 -7.58 2.02
CA TRP A 78 -15.26 -6.99 2.98
C TRP A 78 -14.67 -6.81 4.39
N PHE A 79 -13.51 -7.38 4.70
CA PHE A 79 -12.81 -7.10 5.95
C PHE A 79 -12.15 -5.71 5.93
N TRP A 80 -12.01 -5.10 4.76
CA TRP A 80 -11.21 -3.90 4.60
C TRP A 80 -12.06 -2.70 4.24
N LYS A 81 -11.68 -1.54 4.79
CA LYS A 81 -12.32 -0.26 4.55
C LYS A 81 -11.33 0.62 3.80
N ARG A 82 -11.72 1.10 2.63
CA ARG A 82 -10.87 1.99 1.86
C ARG A 82 -10.87 3.37 2.49
N ILE A 83 -9.68 3.90 2.76
CA ILE A 83 -9.52 5.21 3.40
C ILE A 83 -8.87 6.24 2.51
N HIS A 84 -8.26 5.83 1.40
CA HIS A 84 -7.55 6.75 0.52
C HIS A 84 -7.40 6.15 -0.86
N VAL A 85 -7.47 7.00 -1.87
CA VAL A 85 -7.29 6.63 -3.29
C VAL A 85 -6.37 7.63 -3.93
N THR A 86 -5.38 7.14 -4.67
CA THR A 86 -4.54 7.98 -5.51
C THR A 86 -4.66 7.50 -6.94
N THR A 87 -4.78 8.44 -7.88
CA THR A 87 -4.80 8.15 -9.31
C THR A 87 -3.90 9.14 -10.03
N GLY A 88 -3.38 8.74 -11.17
CA GLY A 88 -2.65 9.65 -12.05
C GLY A 88 -1.28 10.08 -11.52
N ASN A 89 -0.68 9.30 -10.64
CA ASN A 89 0.66 9.63 -10.15
C ASN A 89 1.69 9.47 -11.26
N THR A 90 2.55 10.47 -11.42
CA THR A 90 3.69 10.41 -12.34
C THR A 90 5.02 10.63 -11.62
N ALA A 91 4.99 10.90 -10.33
CA ALA A 91 6.20 11.20 -9.56
C ALA A 91 6.98 9.94 -9.25
N ASP A 92 8.31 10.08 -9.19
CA ASP A 92 9.21 8.99 -8.80
C ASP A 92 9.09 8.69 -7.30
N ILE A 93 8.79 9.73 -6.52
CA ILE A 93 8.50 9.60 -5.09
C ILE A 93 7.18 10.30 -4.86
N SER A 94 6.20 9.56 -4.33
CA SER A 94 4.89 10.13 -4.05
C SER A 94 4.68 10.29 -2.56
N ILE A 95 3.97 11.34 -2.17
CA ILE A 95 3.64 11.62 -0.78
C ILE A 95 2.15 11.88 -0.69
N ASP A 96 1.46 11.04 0.08
CA ASP A 96 0.01 11.16 0.30
C ASP A 96 -0.26 11.48 1.76
N HIS A 97 -1.04 12.52 2.00
CA HIS A 97 -1.54 12.84 3.33
C HIS A 97 -2.91 12.19 3.47
N ILE A 98 -3.02 11.21 4.36
CA ILE A 98 -4.24 10.43 4.50
C ILE A 98 -5.07 10.99 5.64
N ASP A 99 -6.34 11.32 5.32
CA ASP A 99 -7.28 11.81 6.32
C ASP A 99 -7.91 10.59 7.01
N MET A 100 -7.39 10.28 8.19
CA MET A 100 -7.84 9.14 8.97
C MET A 100 -7.66 9.45 10.46
N PRO A 101 -8.72 9.91 11.14
CA PRO A 101 -8.59 10.28 12.55
C PRO A 101 -8.37 9.11 13.50
N GLU A 102 -8.73 7.90 13.09
CA GLU A 102 -8.52 6.70 13.89
C GLU A 102 -7.06 6.29 13.85
N ALA A 103 -6.48 5.98 14.99
CA ALA A 103 -5.11 5.48 15.04
C ALA A 103 -5.09 3.98 14.69
N ARG A 104 -4.30 3.62 13.71
CA ARG A 104 -4.20 2.24 13.22
C ARG A 104 -2.75 1.89 12.94
N ARG A 105 -2.42 0.62 12.98
CA ARG A 105 -1.06 0.15 12.71
C ARG A 105 -0.98 -0.83 11.53
N LEU A 106 -2.11 -1.40 11.11
CA LEU A 106 -2.15 -2.33 9.98
C LEU A 106 -2.75 -1.63 8.77
N PHE A 107 -1.99 -1.62 7.68
CA PHE A 107 -2.43 -1.01 6.43
C PHE A 107 -2.29 -2.01 5.29
N LYS A 108 -3.20 -1.93 4.34
CA LYS A 108 -3.12 -2.69 3.10
C LYS A 108 -3.17 -1.70 1.95
N ILE A 109 -2.24 -1.83 1.02
CA ILE A 109 -2.21 -0.99 -0.17
C ILE A 109 -2.42 -1.91 -1.36
N ASN A 110 -3.38 -1.55 -2.21
CA ASN A 110 -3.64 -2.25 -3.45
C ASN A 110 -3.14 -1.39 -4.60
N MET A 111 -2.09 -1.84 -5.27
CA MET A 111 -1.52 -1.16 -6.42
C MET A 111 -2.28 -1.62 -7.65
N ARG A 112 -2.81 -0.69 -8.44
CA ARG A 112 -3.73 -1.04 -9.50
C ARG A 112 -3.23 -0.79 -10.91
N LYS A 113 -2.26 0.12 -11.08
CA LYS A 113 -1.89 0.54 -12.43
C LYS A 113 -0.51 1.17 -12.43
N THR A 114 0.24 0.94 -13.51
CA THR A 114 1.49 1.66 -13.76
C THR A 114 1.26 2.68 -14.87
N ASN A 115 2.26 3.53 -15.11
CA ASN A 115 2.27 4.42 -16.26
C ASN A 115 2.76 3.71 -17.53
N GLN A 116 3.19 2.47 -17.42
CA GLN A 116 3.68 1.69 -18.53
C GLN A 116 2.55 1.43 -19.54
N THR A 117 2.83 1.63 -20.82
CA THR A 117 1.86 1.45 -21.88
C THR A 117 2.04 0.16 -22.66
N GLY A 118 3.17 -0.52 -22.50
CA GLY A 118 3.44 -1.78 -23.17
C GLY A 118 2.92 -2.97 -22.40
N TYR A 119 3.05 -4.15 -22.97
CA TYR A 119 2.70 -5.42 -22.35
C TYR A 119 3.95 -6.28 -22.23
N PRO A 120 4.16 -7.00 -21.13
CA PRO A 120 3.30 -7.09 -19.94
C PRO A 120 3.48 -5.91 -19.00
N TYR A 121 2.45 -5.61 -18.22
CA TYR A 121 2.53 -4.60 -17.18
C TYR A 121 3.10 -5.21 -15.92
N HIS A 122 3.92 -4.42 -15.23
CA HIS A 122 4.48 -4.83 -13.94
C HIS A 122 4.33 -3.68 -12.96
N LEU A 123 3.97 -4.02 -11.72
CA LEU A 123 3.93 -3.05 -10.63
C LEU A 123 5.21 -3.18 -9.84
N ASN A 124 5.97 -2.10 -9.77
CA ASN A 124 7.24 -2.08 -9.07
C ASN A 124 7.26 -0.96 -8.04
N VAL A 125 7.52 -1.34 -6.79
CA VAL A 125 7.66 -0.39 -5.70
C VAL A 125 8.93 -0.76 -4.95
N TYR A 126 9.79 0.21 -4.71
CA TYR A 126 11.08 -0.03 -4.07
C TYR A 126 11.04 0.15 -2.58
N GLU A 127 10.22 1.09 -2.10
CA GLU A 127 10.11 1.31 -0.67
C GLU A 127 8.78 1.97 -0.38
N ILE A 128 8.17 1.57 0.74
CA ILE A 128 6.96 2.20 1.27
C ILE A 128 7.29 2.62 2.69
N GLU A 129 7.03 3.88 2.98
CA GLU A 129 7.16 4.42 4.34
C GLU A 129 5.82 4.99 4.76
N MET A 130 5.44 4.72 5.99
CA MET A 130 4.24 5.32 6.54
C MET A 130 4.55 5.80 7.94
N TYR A 131 4.22 7.05 8.22
CA TYR A 131 4.58 7.66 9.49
C TYR A 131 3.52 8.67 9.90
N ALA A 132 3.60 9.11 11.15
CA ALA A 132 2.62 10.02 11.73
C ALA A 132 2.65 11.36 11.00
N GLY A 133 1.46 11.84 10.66
CA GLY A 133 1.27 13.22 10.23
C GLY A 133 1.17 14.12 11.45
N ASN A 134 1.49 15.36 11.29
CA ASN A 134 1.36 16.33 12.37
C ASN A 134 -0.04 16.93 12.39
#